data_d2b241b09ca4287e050b2860f9744e87
#
_entry.id   d2b241b09ca4287e050b2860f9744e87
#
_cell.length_a   1.000
_cell.length_b   1.000
_cell.length_c   1.000
_cell.angle_alpha   90.00
_cell.angle_beta   90.00
_cell.angle_gamma   90.00
#
_symmetry.space_group_name_H-M   'P 1'
#
loop_
_entity.id
_entity.type
_entity.pdbx_description
1 polymer ?
#
loop_
_entity_poly.entity_id
_entity_poly.type
_entity_poly.pdbx_seq_one_letter_code
_entity_poly.pdbx_strand_id
1 'polypeptide(L)'
;MNTLFFSRLAFISAICYSSLAYTANADPLLGKWKTLDYSTGFSLSDVVMSKDKQGAYAAKIVELRAVPGAPRLESCTLCTGKNKDKPLMGFVPLSHLKATPSNQIEFYEGDYLDPRTGKQYKTRARLSSNGKHLTLYNVDISTNASRKMTWIKY
;
A
#
# COMPACT_ATOMS: atom_id res chain seq x y z
N MET A 1 71.44 47.41 5.59
CA MET A 1 71.10 46.27 4.68
C MET A 1 70.16 45.37 5.47
N ASN A 2 68.87 45.69 5.41
CA ASN A 2 67.75 44.95 6.14
C ASN A 2 66.86 44.32 5.20
N THR A 3 66.89 43.02 5.16
CA THR A 3 65.92 42.18 4.36
C THR A 3 64.73 41.78 5.26
N LEU A 4 63.60 42.36 4.97
CA LEU A 4 62.29 42.02 5.60
C LEU A 4 61.72 40.80 4.91
N PHE A 5 61.58 39.67 5.65
CA PHE A 5 60.86 38.50 5.24
C PHE A 5 59.32 38.68 5.53
N PHE A 6 58.51 38.84 4.51
CA PHE A 6 57.05 38.78 4.63
C PHE A 6 56.58 37.33 4.59
N SER A 7 56.20 36.80 5.77
CA SER A 7 55.51 35.54 5.88
C SER A 7 54.03 35.70 5.49
N ARG A 8 53.61 35.09 4.39
CA ARG A 8 52.20 35.03 3.98
C ARG A 8 51.53 33.82 4.67
N LEU A 9 50.70 34.10 5.69
CA LEU A 9 49.78 33.12 6.24
C LEU A 9 48.63 32.94 5.26
N ALA A 10 48.51 31.77 4.62
CA ALA A 10 47.35 31.35 3.85
C ALA A 10 46.32 30.78 4.81
N PHE A 11 45.20 31.50 5.01
CA PHE A 11 44.02 30.98 5.70
C PHE A 11 43.25 30.04 4.74
N ILE A 12 43.33 28.75 4.98
CA ILE A 12 42.49 27.75 4.30
C ILE A 12 41.15 27.71 5.03
N SER A 13 40.13 28.36 4.45
CA SER A 13 38.75 28.30 4.94
C SER A 13 38.12 26.96 4.52
N ALA A 14 38.04 26.02 5.45
CA ALA A 14 37.33 24.76 5.24
C ALA A 14 35.84 25.03 5.28
N ILE A 15 35.20 25.06 4.11
CA ILE A 15 33.73 25.14 3.98
C ILE A 15 33.17 23.74 4.23
N CYS A 16 32.65 23.50 5.45
CA CYS A 16 31.86 22.31 5.76
C CYS A 16 30.51 22.40 5.06
N TYR A 17 30.36 21.67 3.94
CA TYR A 17 29.05 21.41 3.34
C TYR A 17 28.30 20.43 4.23
N SER A 18 27.41 20.96 5.08
CA SER A 18 26.42 20.15 5.79
C SER A 18 25.38 19.69 4.76
N SER A 19 25.52 18.46 4.27
CA SER A 19 24.47 17.81 3.48
C SER A 19 23.28 17.55 4.40
N LEU A 20 22.22 18.36 4.28
CA LEU A 20 20.90 18.09 4.86
C LEU A 20 20.38 16.84 4.16
N ALA A 21 20.54 15.68 4.78
CA ALA A 21 19.87 14.46 4.36
C ALA A 21 18.36 14.68 4.57
N TYR A 22 17.65 14.98 3.50
CA TYR A 22 16.20 14.90 3.48
C TYR A 22 15.82 13.43 3.68
N THR A 23 15.42 13.07 4.89
CA THR A 23 14.74 11.79 5.13
C THR A 23 13.38 11.89 4.45
N ALA A 24 13.28 11.37 3.23
CA ALA A 24 12.00 11.19 2.57
C ALA A 24 11.16 10.29 3.50
N ASN A 25 10.08 10.81 4.07
CA ASN A 25 9.13 10.02 4.85
C ASN A 25 8.67 8.86 3.95
N ALA A 26 9.00 7.63 4.37
CA ALA A 26 8.58 6.45 3.63
C ALA A 26 7.04 6.46 3.51
N ASP A 27 6.54 6.24 2.29
CA ASP A 27 5.10 6.20 2.02
C ASP A 27 4.44 5.14 2.93
N PRO A 28 3.55 5.55 3.86
CA PRO A 28 3.06 4.66 4.92
C PRO A 28 2.18 3.53 4.39
N LEU A 29 1.66 3.65 3.16
CA LEU A 29 0.81 2.63 2.56
C LEU A 29 1.61 1.52 1.88
N LEU A 30 2.84 1.79 1.44
CA LEU A 30 3.69 0.79 0.77
C LEU A 30 4.11 -0.34 1.72
N GLY A 31 4.33 -1.52 1.16
CA GLY A 31 4.82 -2.69 1.88
C GLY A 31 3.81 -3.82 2.00
N LYS A 32 4.07 -4.74 2.92
CA LYS A 32 3.31 -6.00 3.07
C LYS A 32 2.17 -5.83 4.07
N TRP A 33 0.99 -6.32 3.69
CA TRP A 33 -0.25 -6.25 4.46
C TRP A 33 -0.91 -7.63 4.56
N LYS A 34 -1.46 -7.92 5.72
CA LYS A 34 -2.29 -9.09 5.98
C LYS A 34 -3.75 -8.72 5.72
N THR A 35 -4.41 -9.41 4.79
CA THR A 35 -5.85 -9.24 4.56
C THR A 35 -6.63 -10.09 5.56
N LEU A 36 -7.71 -9.53 6.12
CA LEU A 36 -8.58 -10.24 7.03
C LEU A 36 -9.95 -10.48 6.41
N ASP A 37 -10.51 -11.64 6.68
CA ASP A 37 -11.92 -11.91 6.41
C ASP A 37 -12.79 -11.06 7.33
N TYR A 38 -13.77 -10.36 6.75
CA TYR A 38 -14.61 -9.42 7.48
C TYR A 38 -15.57 -10.09 8.47
N SER A 39 -15.89 -11.36 8.28
CA SER A 39 -16.83 -12.12 9.11
C SER A 39 -16.17 -12.93 10.22
N THR A 40 -15.00 -13.49 9.93
CA THR A 40 -14.29 -14.40 10.84
C THR A 40 -13.06 -13.80 11.48
N GLY A 41 -12.50 -12.72 10.88
CA GLY A 41 -11.23 -12.12 11.30
C GLY A 41 -10.00 -12.95 10.94
N PHE A 42 -10.15 -14.11 10.30
CA PHE A 42 -9.00 -14.91 9.86
C PHE A 42 -8.24 -14.23 8.72
N SER A 43 -6.93 -14.42 8.71
CA SER A 43 -6.08 -13.96 7.61
C SER A 43 -6.27 -14.86 6.39
N LEU A 44 -6.66 -14.23 5.26
CA LEU A 44 -6.89 -14.92 3.99
C LEU A 44 -5.65 -14.95 3.11
N SER A 45 -4.91 -13.86 3.08
CA SER A 45 -3.74 -13.70 2.23
C SER A 45 -2.85 -12.58 2.73
N ASP A 46 -1.61 -12.55 2.26
CA ASP A 46 -0.78 -11.37 2.30
C ASP A 46 -0.75 -10.71 0.94
N VAL A 47 -0.77 -9.39 0.95
CA VAL A 47 -0.63 -8.57 -0.25
C VAL A 47 0.56 -7.63 -0.09
N VAL A 48 1.18 -7.27 -1.20
CA VAL A 48 2.16 -6.17 -1.27
C VAL A 48 1.49 -4.99 -1.93
N MET A 49 1.46 -3.87 -1.20
CA MET A 49 1.00 -2.58 -1.72
C MET A 49 2.13 -1.91 -2.48
N SER A 50 1.85 -1.53 -3.72
CA SER A 50 2.74 -0.77 -4.59
C SER A 50 2.05 0.48 -5.09
N LYS A 51 2.82 1.43 -5.59
CA LYS A 51 2.35 2.70 -6.17
C LYS A 51 2.90 2.83 -7.57
N ASP A 52 2.05 3.18 -8.52
CA ASP A 52 2.47 3.42 -9.90
C ASP A 52 3.03 4.84 -10.10
N LYS A 53 3.46 5.13 -11.35
CA LYS A 53 4.01 6.45 -11.73
C LYS A 53 2.96 7.58 -11.68
N GLN A 54 1.68 7.24 -11.74
CA GLN A 54 0.53 8.17 -11.65
C GLN A 54 0.08 8.40 -10.21
N GLY A 55 0.73 7.74 -9.24
CA GLY A 55 0.43 7.88 -7.82
C GLY A 55 -0.72 6.99 -7.33
N ALA A 56 -1.24 6.08 -8.15
CA ALA A 56 -2.28 5.13 -7.76
C ALA A 56 -1.67 3.89 -7.09
N TYR A 57 -2.32 3.42 -6.04
CA TYR A 57 -1.91 2.22 -5.31
C TYR A 57 -2.66 0.99 -5.80
N ALA A 58 -1.95 -0.14 -5.78
CA ALA A 58 -2.48 -1.46 -6.06
C ALA A 58 -1.90 -2.48 -5.09
N ALA A 59 -2.71 -3.48 -4.71
CA ALA A 59 -2.30 -4.55 -3.83
C ALA A 59 -2.27 -5.88 -4.58
N LYS A 60 -1.10 -6.53 -4.61
CA LYS A 60 -0.89 -7.82 -5.25
C LYS A 60 -0.75 -8.93 -4.21
N ILE A 61 -1.50 -10.02 -4.35
CA ILE A 61 -1.41 -11.21 -3.48
C ILE A 61 -0.04 -11.87 -3.67
N VAL A 62 0.65 -12.10 -2.56
CA VAL A 62 1.98 -12.75 -2.52
C VAL A 62 1.99 -14.01 -1.64
N GLU A 63 0.93 -14.24 -0.86
CA GLU A 63 0.77 -15.43 -0.03
C GLU A 63 -0.71 -15.73 0.16
N LEU A 64 -1.08 -17.02 0.14
CA LEU A 64 -2.44 -17.50 0.39
C LEU A 64 -2.46 -18.32 1.66
N ARG A 65 -3.54 -18.18 2.45
CA ARG A 65 -3.74 -18.93 3.68
C ARG A 65 -5.01 -19.76 3.64
N ALA A 66 -4.94 -20.95 4.20
CA ALA A 66 -6.14 -21.70 4.54
C ALA A 66 -6.79 -21.10 5.79
N VAL A 67 -8.13 -21.04 5.82
CA VAL A 67 -8.88 -20.75 7.03
C VAL A 67 -9.37 -22.06 7.65
N PRO A 68 -9.49 -22.13 8.98
CA PRO A 68 -10.02 -23.35 9.63
C PRO A 68 -11.40 -23.72 9.06
N GLY A 69 -11.55 -25.00 8.69
CA GLY A 69 -12.81 -25.54 8.18
C GLY A 69 -13.13 -25.24 6.71
N ALA A 70 -12.22 -24.57 5.97
CA ALA A 70 -12.39 -24.31 4.54
C ALA A 70 -11.11 -24.60 3.75
N PRO A 71 -11.21 -25.08 2.51
CA PRO A 71 -10.04 -25.24 1.65
C PRO A 71 -9.44 -23.87 1.31
N ARG A 72 -8.12 -23.86 1.09
CA ARG A 72 -7.44 -22.67 0.59
C ARG A 72 -7.94 -22.34 -0.82
N LEU A 73 -8.34 -21.10 -1.04
CA LEU A 73 -8.75 -20.64 -2.35
C LEU A 73 -7.52 -20.40 -3.23
N GLU A 74 -7.42 -21.11 -4.35
CA GLU A 74 -6.27 -21.06 -5.26
C GLU A 74 -6.51 -20.17 -6.49
N SER A 75 -7.79 -20.02 -6.90
CA SER A 75 -8.18 -19.27 -8.10
C SER A 75 -9.48 -18.52 -7.90
N CYS A 76 -9.74 -17.52 -8.76
CA CYS A 76 -10.98 -16.72 -8.73
C CYS A 76 -12.12 -17.42 -9.49
N THR A 77 -12.62 -18.53 -8.97
CA THR A 77 -13.63 -19.35 -9.65
C THR A 77 -14.97 -18.66 -9.82
N LEU A 78 -15.34 -17.73 -8.93
CA LEU A 78 -16.59 -16.95 -8.97
C LEU A 78 -16.45 -15.61 -9.71
N CYS A 79 -15.23 -15.27 -10.15
CA CYS A 79 -15.01 -14.10 -11.00
C CYS A 79 -15.61 -14.28 -12.41
N THR A 80 -15.78 -13.16 -13.11
CA THR A 80 -16.27 -13.13 -14.48
C THR A 80 -15.24 -12.53 -15.45
N GLY A 81 -15.47 -12.70 -16.75
CA GLY A 81 -14.65 -12.14 -17.82
C GLY A 81 -13.18 -12.56 -17.70
N LYS A 82 -12.27 -11.62 -17.89
CA LYS A 82 -10.82 -11.87 -17.89
C LYS A 82 -10.26 -12.36 -16.55
N ASN A 83 -11.02 -12.27 -15.47
CA ASN A 83 -10.60 -12.69 -14.13
C ASN A 83 -11.09 -14.08 -13.74
N LYS A 84 -11.96 -14.69 -14.56
CA LYS A 84 -12.47 -16.04 -14.36
C LYS A 84 -11.32 -17.05 -14.27
N ASP A 85 -11.32 -17.85 -13.22
CA ASP A 85 -10.38 -18.92 -12.93
C ASP A 85 -8.89 -18.49 -12.85
N LYS A 86 -8.60 -17.17 -12.80
CA LYS A 86 -7.23 -16.70 -12.61
C LYS A 86 -6.65 -17.20 -11.28
N PRO A 87 -5.39 -17.65 -11.28
CA PRO A 87 -4.66 -17.95 -10.05
C PRO A 87 -4.64 -16.74 -9.12
N LEU A 88 -4.82 -16.97 -7.81
CA LEU A 88 -4.80 -15.91 -6.81
C LEU A 88 -3.38 -15.48 -6.43
N MET A 89 -2.38 -16.34 -6.60
CA MET A 89 -0.99 -15.89 -6.47
C MET A 89 -0.66 -14.90 -7.59
N GLY A 90 -0.26 -13.69 -7.21
CA GLY A 90 -0.03 -12.58 -8.15
C GLY A 90 -1.28 -11.80 -8.56
N PHE A 91 -2.48 -12.22 -8.13
CA PHE A 91 -3.72 -11.50 -8.39
C PHE A 91 -3.72 -10.13 -7.69
N VAL A 92 -4.38 -9.14 -8.31
CA VAL A 92 -4.49 -7.76 -7.81
C VAL A 92 -5.94 -7.50 -7.40
N PRO A 93 -6.33 -7.75 -6.15
CA PRO A 93 -7.69 -7.52 -5.67
C PRO A 93 -8.03 -6.03 -5.50
N LEU A 94 -7.07 -5.19 -5.17
CA LEU A 94 -7.24 -3.74 -5.00
C LEU A 94 -6.38 -3.00 -6.01
N SER A 95 -6.97 -2.03 -6.72
CA SER A 95 -6.30 -1.18 -7.71
C SER A 95 -6.86 0.23 -7.72
N HIS A 96 -6.18 1.15 -8.41
CA HIS A 96 -6.56 2.55 -8.64
C HIS A 96 -6.80 3.40 -7.38
N LEU A 97 -6.41 2.92 -6.20
CA LEU A 97 -6.60 3.67 -4.96
C LEU A 97 -5.67 4.89 -4.93
N LYS A 98 -6.19 6.08 -4.68
CA LYS A 98 -5.44 7.35 -4.68
C LYS A 98 -5.47 8.01 -3.31
N ALA A 99 -4.37 8.63 -2.90
CA ALA A 99 -4.33 9.46 -1.70
C ALA A 99 -5.10 10.76 -1.92
N THR A 100 -5.84 11.23 -0.90
CA THR A 100 -6.45 12.57 -0.91
C THR A 100 -5.34 13.63 -0.87
N PRO A 101 -5.41 14.68 -1.69
CA PRO A 101 -4.37 15.73 -1.74
C PRO A 101 -4.11 16.41 -0.39
N SER A 102 -5.15 16.57 0.42
CA SER A 102 -5.10 17.24 1.72
C SER A 102 -4.78 16.34 2.90
N ASN A 103 -4.83 15.01 2.72
CA ASN A 103 -4.74 14.07 3.84
C ASN A 103 -4.21 12.71 3.39
N GLN A 104 -2.95 12.41 3.76
CA GLN A 104 -2.26 11.17 3.37
C GLN A 104 -2.74 9.92 4.11
N ILE A 105 -3.71 10.03 5.01
CA ILE A 105 -4.32 8.87 5.69
C ILE A 105 -5.67 8.47 5.07
N GLU A 106 -6.20 9.24 4.12
CA GLU A 106 -7.44 8.95 3.42
C GLU A 106 -7.20 8.70 1.93
N PHE A 107 -7.89 7.70 1.39
CA PHE A 107 -7.74 7.24 0.01
C PHE A 107 -9.10 7.06 -0.64
N TYR A 108 -9.17 7.27 -1.95
CA TYR A 108 -10.41 7.25 -2.73
C TYR A 108 -10.20 6.60 -4.12
N GLU A 109 -11.26 6.46 -4.89
CA GLU A 109 -11.30 5.92 -6.26
C GLU A 109 -10.77 4.48 -6.42
N GLY A 110 -10.64 3.72 -5.33
CA GLY A 110 -10.22 2.33 -5.41
C GLY A 110 -11.26 1.43 -6.06
N ASP A 111 -10.77 0.43 -6.79
CA ASP A 111 -11.55 -0.70 -7.28
C ASP A 111 -11.11 -1.95 -6.51
N TYR A 112 -12.06 -2.64 -5.89
CA TYR A 112 -11.80 -3.89 -5.19
C TYR A 112 -12.63 -5.03 -5.80
N LEU A 113 -11.93 -6.11 -6.18
CA LEU A 113 -12.55 -7.37 -6.62
C LEU A 113 -12.30 -8.42 -5.53
N ASP A 114 -13.37 -8.89 -4.90
CA ASP A 114 -13.29 -9.97 -3.92
C ASP A 114 -13.18 -11.33 -4.65
N PRO A 115 -12.03 -12.01 -4.59
CA PRO A 115 -11.83 -13.24 -5.32
C PRO A 115 -12.65 -14.43 -4.78
N ARG A 116 -13.19 -14.32 -3.55
CA ARG A 116 -14.03 -15.35 -2.93
C ARG A 116 -15.46 -15.33 -3.43
N THR A 117 -15.95 -14.16 -3.81
CA THR A 117 -17.34 -13.96 -4.21
C THR A 117 -17.49 -13.51 -5.66
N GLY A 118 -16.41 -13.11 -6.32
CA GLY A 118 -16.42 -12.51 -7.65
C GLY A 118 -17.05 -11.10 -7.68
N LYS A 119 -17.43 -10.55 -6.52
CA LYS A 119 -18.08 -9.25 -6.43
C LYS A 119 -17.08 -8.11 -6.59
N GLN A 120 -17.52 -7.04 -7.24
CA GLN A 120 -16.76 -5.83 -7.48
C GLN A 120 -17.28 -4.67 -6.63
N TYR A 121 -16.35 -3.85 -6.14
CA TYR A 121 -16.67 -2.75 -5.24
C TYR A 121 -15.94 -1.48 -5.65
N LYS A 122 -16.59 -0.34 -5.43
CA LYS A 122 -15.89 0.94 -5.29
C LYS A 122 -15.41 1.09 -3.87
N THR A 123 -14.15 1.49 -3.71
CA THR A 123 -13.45 1.44 -2.42
C THR A 123 -12.89 2.79 -2.05
N ARG A 124 -13.14 3.20 -0.82
CA ARG A 124 -12.33 4.19 -0.11
C ARG A 124 -11.57 3.49 0.98
N ALA A 125 -10.46 4.09 1.42
CA ALA A 125 -9.68 3.52 2.52
C ALA A 125 -9.21 4.59 3.48
N ARG A 126 -8.98 4.19 4.73
CA ARG A 126 -8.39 5.04 5.77
C ARG A 126 -7.31 4.29 6.51
N LEU A 127 -6.13 4.90 6.55
CA LEU A 127 -5.00 4.44 7.33
C LEU A 127 -5.13 4.94 8.77
N SER A 128 -4.86 4.07 9.75
CA SER A 128 -4.79 4.48 11.15
C SER A 128 -3.61 5.43 11.39
N SER A 129 -3.68 6.26 12.42
CA SER A 129 -2.63 7.22 12.77
C SER A 129 -1.27 6.57 13.03
N ASN A 130 -1.26 5.34 13.54
CA ASN A 130 -0.03 4.55 13.74
C ASN A 130 0.47 3.82 12.49
N GLY A 131 -0.22 3.96 11.34
CA GLY A 131 0.14 3.31 10.07
C GLY A 131 -0.02 1.79 10.03
N LYS A 132 -0.63 1.17 11.04
CA LYS A 132 -0.70 -0.30 11.17
C LYS A 132 -1.99 -0.94 10.66
N HIS A 133 -3.07 -0.17 10.52
CA HIS A 133 -4.36 -0.67 10.07
C HIS A 133 -4.87 0.13 8.88
N LEU A 134 -5.22 -0.55 7.81
CA LEU A 134 -5.89 0.02 6.64
C LEU A 134 -7.34 -0.45 6.63
N THR A 135 -8.28 0.45 6.88
CA THR A 135 -9.71 0.16 6.79
C THR A 135 -10.21 0.48 5.39
N LEU A 136 -10.78 -0.53 4.71
CA LEU A 136 -11.40 -0.38 3.41
C LEU A 136 -12.92 -0.30 3.58
N TYR A 137 -13.53 0.71 2.97
CA TYR A 137 -14.97 0.91 2.88
C TYR A 137 -15.40 0.60 1.44
N ASN A 138 -15.99 -0.56 1.27
CA ASN A 138 -16.37 -1.11 -0.02
C ASN A 138 -17.87 -0.93 -0.27
N VAL A 139 -18.24 -0.42 -1.42
CA VAL A 139 -19.62 -0.34 -1.89
C VAL A 139 -19.77 -1.23 -3.12
N ASP A 140 -20.61 -2.26 -3.02
CA ASP A 140 -20.90 -3.21 -4.10
C ASP A 140 -21.53 -2.48 -5.28
N ILE A 141 -20.95 -2.60 -6.46
CA ILE A 141 -21.40 -1.85 -7.65
C ILE A 141 -22.75 -2.34 -8.20
N SER A 142 -23.19 -3.55 -7.82
CA SER A 142 -24.45 -4.14 -8.29
C SER A 142 -25.63 -3.92 -7.33
N THR A 143 -25.35 -3.87 -6.01
CA THR A 143 -26.41 -3.82 -4.98
C THR A 143 -26.37 -2.56 -4.13
N ASN A 144 -25.32 -1.73 -4.25
CA ASN A 144 -25.01 -0.60 -3.36
C ASN A 144 -24.84 -0.98 -1.88
N ALA A 145 -24.72 -2.26 -1.57
CA ALA A 145 -24.46 -2.72 -0.21
C ALA A 145 -23.05 -2.33 0.22
N SER A 146 -22.95 -1.82 1.43
CA SER A 146 -21.66 -1.39 2.01
C SER A 146 -21.04 -2.49 2.86
N ARG A 147 -19.71 -2.64 2.79
CA ARG A 147 -18.95 -3.58 3.57
C ARG A 147 -17.63 -2.94 4.04
N LYS A 148 -17.27 -3.17 5.30
CA LYS A 148 -16.01 -2.70 5.89
C LYS A 148 -15.07 -3.88 6.08
N MET A 149 -13.80 -3.70 5.71
CA MET A 149 -12.71 -4.67 5.93
C MET A 149 -11.51 -3.96 6.54
N THR A 150 -10.68 -4.70 7.26
CA THR A 150 -9.42 -4.17 7.81
C THR A 150 -8.25 -5.03 7.39
N TRP A 151 -7.18 -4.38 6.92
CA TRP A 151 -5.89 -5.00 6.66
C TRP A 151 -4.88 -4.54 7.70
N ILE A 152 -3.95 -5.44 8.06
CA ILE A 152 -2.95 -5.19 9.10
C ILE A 152 -1.57 -5.16 8.47
N LYS A 153 -0.79 -4.11 8.73
CA LYS A 153 0.59 -3.99 8.27
C LYS A 153 1.52 -4.86 9.09
N TYR A 154 2.50 -5.47 8.42
CA TYR A 154 3.61 -6.19 9.07
C TYR A 154 4.59 -5.26 9.79
#